data_f33a85b10de004b56d20c9f0c067bc3b
#
_entry.id   f33a85b10de004b56d20c9f0c067bc3b
#
_cell.length_a   1.000
_cell.length_b   1.000
_cell.length_c   1.000
_cell.angle_alpha   90.00
_cell.angle_beta   90.00
_cell.angle_gamma   90.00
#
_symmetry.space_group_name_H-M   'P 1'
#
loop_
_entity.id
_entity.type
_entity.pdbx_description
1 polymer ?
#
loop_
_entity_poly.entity_id
_entity_poly.type
_entity_poly.pdbx_seq_one_letter_code
_entity_poly.pdbx_strand_id
1 'polypeptide(L)'
;MLAIALAVVATSAGATADAAAPAKPVIVVLGDSLSAEYGLPRDSGWVALLKRRLANERIDYSVANASISGDTTSGGRARLPELISRLKPSIVIVELGANDALRGVPLSTTEDNLRTIVKDAQQSKAKVVLVGMYVPANYGPAY
;
A
#
# COMPACT_ATOMS: atom_id res chain seq x y z
N MET A 1 24.76 42.61 61.41
CA MET A 1 24.94 42.23 60.05
C MET A 1 23.81 41.22 59.70
N LEU A 2 22.87 41.65 58.93
CA LEU A 2 21.67 40.86 58.60
C LEU A 2 21.87 40.26 57.16
N ALA A 3 21.97 38.92 57.04
CA ALA A 3 22.11 38.25 55.76
C ALA A 3 20.72 37.90 55.20
N ILE A 4 20.36 38.50 54.08
CA ILE A 4 19.13 38.20 53.33
C ILE A 4 19.46 37.06 52.36
N ALA A 5 18.83 35.88 52.55
CA ALA A 5 18.90 34.78 51.63
C ALA A 5 17.80 34.94 50.54
N LEU A 6 18.24 35.08 49.30
CA LEU A 6 17.34 35.14 48.11
C LEU A 6 17.04 33.73 47.61
N ALA A 7 15.82 33.26 47.79
CA ALA A 7 15.37 31.98 47.24
C ALA A 7 14.94 32.16 45.79
N VAL A 8 15.65 31.54 44.86
CA VAL A 8 15.25 31.46 43.42
C VAL A 8 14.30 30.28 43.22
N VAL A 9 13.04 30.57 42.95
CA VAL A 9 12.05 29.58 42.58
C VAL A 9 12.18 29.33 41.08
N ALA A 10 12.71 28.18 40.69
CA ALA A 10 12.76 27.74 39.32
C ALA A 10 11.39 27.15 38.93
N THR A 11 10.61 27.86 38.14
CA THR A 11 9.39 27.35 37.51
C THR A 11 9.79 26.49 36.30
N SER A 12 9.67 25.16 36.43
CA SER A 12 9.78 24.22 35.32
C SER A 12 8.52 24.31 34.46
N ALA A 13 8.63 24.93 33.30
CA ALA A 13 7.59 24.87 32.25
C ALA A 13 7.54 23.44 31.72
N GLY A 14 6.52 22.69 32.09
CA GLY A 14 6.24 21.37 31.53
C GLY A 14 5.87 21.53 30.04
N ALA A 15 6.74 21.09 29.14
CA ALA A 15 6.42 20.96 27.75
C ALA A 15 5.33 19.86 27.60
N THR A 16 4.11 20.26 27.33
CA THR A 16 3.06 19.33 26.90
C THR A 16 3.49 18.75 25.55
N ALA A 17 3.87 17.46 25.52
CA ALA A 17 4.08 16.74 24.28
C ALA A 17 2.77 16.77 23.51
N ASP A 18 2.77 17.48 22.38
CA ASP A 18 1.66 17.48 21.43
C ASP A 18 1.49 16.03 20.94
N ALA A 19 0.40 15.39 21.37
CA ALA A 19 0.13 14.00 20.97
C ALA A 19 -0.16 14.01 19.45
N ALA A 20 0.83 13.56 18.67
CA ALA A 20 0.66 13.42 17.22
C ALA A 20 -0.64 12.67 16.93
N ALA A 21 -1.48 13.22 16.04
CA ALA A 21 -2.71 12.60 15.62
C ALA A 21 -2.42 11.15 15.14
N PRO A 22 -3.28 10.18 15.47
CA PRO A 22 -3.06 8.80 15.07
C PRO A 22 -2.87 8.71 13.55
N ALA A 23 -1.81 8.00 13.14
CA ALA A 23 -1.49 7.84 11.72
C ALA A 23 -2.66 7.17 10.99
N LYS A 24 -3.07 7.73 9.84
CA LYS A 24 -4.15 7.18 9.03
C LYS A 24 -3.84 5.76 8.58
N PRO A 25 -4.82 4.85 8.59
CA PRO A 25 -4.63 3.51 8.05
C PRO A 25 -4.26 3.58 6.56
N VAL A 26 -3.39 2.68 6.13
CA VAL A 26 -2.81 2.70 4.78
C VAL A 26 -3.44 1.61 3.90
N ILE A 27 -3.84 1.99 2.69
CA ILE A 27 -4.12 1.10 1.58
C ILE A 27 -2.88 1.05 0.70
N VAL A 28 -2.30 -0.13 0.51
CA VAL A 28 -1.23 -0.34 -0.47
C VAL A 28 -1.84 -0.92 -1.74
N VAL A 29 -1.51 -0.34 -2.89
CA VAL A 29 -1.82 -0.92 -4.20
C VAL A 29 -0.54 -1.58 -4.72
N LEU A 30 -0.57 -2.89 -4.86
CA LEU A 30 0.47 -3.73 -5.43
C LEU A 30 0.01 -4.15 -6.83
N GLY A 31 0.44 -3.41 -7.85
CA GLY A 31 -0.04 -3.58 -9.21
C GLY A 31 1.05 -3.42 -10.26
N ASP A 32 0.63 -3.49 -11.51
CA ASP A 32 1.47 -3.31 -12.68
C ASP A 32 1.20 -1.99 -13.42
N SER A 33 1.31 -1.97 -14.74
CA SER A 33 1.11 -0.79 -15.58
C SER A 33 -0.31 -0.23 -15.51
N LEU A 34 -1.32 -1.06 -15.29
CA LEU A 34 -2.72 -0.63 -15.20
C LEU A 34 -2.96 0.22 -13.95
N SER A 35 -2.22 -0.05 -12.89
CA SER A 35 -2.28 0.73 -11.65
C SER A 35 -1.21 1.83 -11.57
N ALA A 36 -0.12 1.72 -12.36
CA ALA A 36 0.98 2.68 -12.40
C ALA A 36 0.75 3.88 -13.34
N GLU A 37 -0.47 4.05 -13.85
CA GLU A 37 -0.85 5.13 -14.80
C GLU A 37 -0.05 5.11 -16.12
N TYR A 38 0.41 3.93 -16.57
CA TYR A 38 1.15 3.83 -17.83
C TYR A 38 0.28 4.32 -19.00
N GLY A 39 0.81 5.28 -19.77
CA GLY A 39 0.10 5.88 -20.91
C GLY A 39 -1.01 6.87 -20.52
N LEU A 40 -1.17 7.19 -19.25
CA LEU A 40 -2.16 8.17 -18.77
C LEU A 40 -1.47 9.44 -18.25
N PRO A 41 -2.15 10.59 -18.28
CA PRO A 41 -1.71 11.76 -17.54
C PRO A 41 -1.57 11.46 -16.06
N ARG A 42 -0.61 12.11 -15.39
CA ARG A 42 -0.42 11.97 -13.94
C ARG A 42 -1.72 12.26 -13.18
N ASP A 43 -1.98 11.48 -12.15
CA ASP A 43 -3.13 11.60 -11.26
C ASP A 43 -4.50 11.41 -11.96
N SER A 44 -4.53 10.70 -13.10
CA SER A 44 -5.77 10.39 -13.84
C SER A 44 -6.16 8.90 -13.80
N GLY A 45 -5.27 8.03 -13.32
CA GLY A 45 -5.54 6.60 -13.19
C GLY A 45 -6.48 6.25 -12.05
N TRP A 46 -6.93 5.00 -12.02
CA TRP A 46 -7.92 4.54 -11.04
C TRP A 46 -7.47 4.68 -9.59
N VAL A 47 -6.16 4.56 -9.31
CA VAL A 47 -5.63 4.74 -7.95
C VAL A 47 -5.76 6.18 -7.49
N ALA A 48 -5.54 7.15 -8.39
CA ALA A 48 -5.76 8.55 -8.10
C ALA A 48 -7.25 8.87 -7.92
N LEU A 49 -8.13 8.22 -8.71
CA LEU A 49 -9.59 8.30 -8.54
C LEU A 49 -10.01 7.76 -7.17
N LEU A 50 -9.45 6.62 -6.74
CA LEU A 50 -9.68 6.06 -5.41
C LEU A 50 -9.30 7.06 -4.31
N LYS A 51 -8.10 7.67 -4.39
CA LYS A 51 -7.68 8.70 -3.42
C LYS A 51 -8.68 9.85 -3.33
N ARG A 52 -9.13 10.37 -4.47
CA ARG A 52 -10.13 11.46 -4.52
C ARG A 52 -11.46 11.03 -3.93
N ARG A 53 -11.91 9.81 -4.24
CA ARG A 53 -13.18 9.29 -3.71
C ARG A 53 -13.14 9.15 -2.19
N LEU A 54 -12.08 8.58 -1.63
CA LEU A 54 -11.91 8.47 -0.18
C LEU A 54 -11.94 9.85 0.50
N ALA A 55 -11.27 10.84 -0.08
CA ALA A 55 -11.26 12.19 0.44
C ALA A 55 -12.65 12.85 0.36
N ASN A 56 -13.37 12.71 -0.75
CA ASN A 56 -14.70 13.28 -0.94
C ASN A 56 -15.73 12.65 0.00
N GLU A 57 -15.63 11.36 0.25
CA GLU A 57 -16.51 10.63 1.16
C GLU A 57 -16.05 10.74 2.64
N ARG A 58 -14.96 11.45 2.92
CA ARG A 58 -14.38 11.63 4.25
C ARG A 58 -13.99 10.29 4.90
N ILE A 59 -13.60 9.32 4.09
CA ILE A 59 -13.09 8.02 4.53
C ILE A 59 -11.59 8.19 4.80
N ASP A 60 -11.20 8.07 6.07
CA ASP A 60 -9.86 8.45 6.52
C ASP A 60 -8.83 7.35 6.28
N TYR A 61 -8.44 7.15 5.02
CA TYR A 61 -7.36 6.28 4.59
C TYR A 61 -6.32 7.04 3.77
N SER A 62 -5.06 6.67 3.91
CA SER A 62 -4.02 7.04 2.95
C SER A 62 -3.84 5.93 1.92
N VAL A 63 -3.51 6.28 0.67
CA VAL A 63 -3.27 5.31 -0.41
C VAL A 63 -1.84 5.44 -0.91
N ALA A 64 -1.07 4.37 -0.76
CA ALA A 64 0.27 4.22 -1.31
C ALA A 64 0.20 3.38 -2.59
N ASN A 65 0.41 4.01 -3.75
CA ASN A 65 0.53 3.29 -5.01
C ASN A 65 1.96 2.75 -5.13
N ALA A 66 2.12 1.44 -4.99
CA ALA A 66 3.37 0.73 -5.13
C ALA A 66 3.43 -0.08 -6.44
N SER A 67 2.65 0.32 -7.45
CA SER A 67 2.59 -0.37 -8.74
C SER A 67 3.80 -0.06 -9.60
N ILE A 68 4.27 -1.05 -10.36
CA ILE A 68 5.42 -0.94 -11.27
C ILE A 68 5.01 -1.47 -12.63
N SER A 69 5.14 -0.64 -13.68
CA SER A 69 4.83 -1.06 -15.05
C SER A 69 5.66 -2.29 -15.46
N GLY A 70 4.98 -3.29 -16.01
CA GLY A 70 5.60 -4.54 -16.42
C GLY A 70 5.83 -5.54 -15.30
N ASP A 71 5.43 -5.25 -14.06
CA ASP A 71 5.61 -6.17 -12.95
C ASP A 71 4.79 -7.45 -13.10
N THR A 72 5.32 -8.55 -12.56
CA THR A 72 4.69 -9.86 -12.53
C THR A 72 4.28 -10.22 -11.12
N THR A 73 3.55 -11.32 -10.97
CA THR A 73 3.24 -11.86 -9.63
C THR A 73 4.51 -12.22 -8.85
N SER A 74 5.57 -12.67 -9.52
CA SER A 74 6.87 -12.94 -8.90
C SER A 74 7.52 -11.67 -8.37
N GLY A 75 7.52 -10.58 -9.14
CA GLY A 75 8.05 -9.29 -8.72
C GLY A 75 7.26 -8.71 -7.54
N GLY A 76 5.93 -8.74 -7.63
CA GLY A 76 5.06 -8.31 -6.52
C GLY A 76 5.31 -9.10 -5.24
N ARG A 77 5.43 -10.44 -5.34
CA ARG A 77 5.79 -11.31 -4.21
C ARG A 77 7.12 -10.93 -3.58
N ALA A 78 8.15 -10.66 -4.38
CA ALA A 78 9.49 -10.35 -3.88
C ALA A 78 9.54 -9.03 -3.09
N ARG A 79 8.76 -8.01 -3.49
CA ARG A 79 8.80 -6.67 -2.87
C ARG A 79 7.74 -6.44 -1.78
N LEU A 80 6.72 -7.30 -1.68
CA LEU A 80 5.66 -7.16 -0.68
C LEU A 80 6.15 -7.11 0.77
N PRO A 81 7.11 -7.96 1.22
CA PRO A 81 7.59 -7.93 2.61
C PRO A 81 8.15 -6.57 3.04
N GLU A 82 8.91 -5.91 2.17
CA GLU A 82 9.42 -4.55 2.44
C GLU A 82 8.29 -3.54 2.55
N LEU A 83 7.30 -3.59 1.64
CA LEU A 83 6.13 -2.72 1.67
C LEU A 83 5.33 -2.88 2.96
N ILE A 84 5.12 -4.12 3.41
CA ILE A 84 4.43 -4.43 4.67
C ILE A 84 5.19 -3.85 5.85
N SER A 85 6.49 -4.09 5.93
CA SER A 85 7.34 -3.61 7.04
C SER A 85 7.32 -2.09 7.14
N ARG A 86 7.47 -1.39 6.01
CA ARG A 86 7.59 0.05 5.94
C ARG A 86 6.25 0.78 6.11
N LEU A 87 5.20 0.29 5.45
CA LEU A 87 3.91 0.99 5.35
C LEU A 87 2.86 0.47 6.32
N LYS A 88 3.05 -0.72 6.91
CA LYS A 88 2.12 -1.38 7.83
C LYS A 88 0.67 -1.28 7.35
N PRO A 89 0.37 -1.77 6.12
CA PRO A 89 -0.92 -1.56 5.50
C PRO A 89 -2.05 -2.23 6.28
N SER A 90 -3.20 -1.59 6.34
CA SER A 90 -4.45 -2.20 6.79
C SER A 90 -5.20 -2.91 5.64
N ILE A 91 -4.92 -2.51 4.39
CA ILE A 91 -5.48 -3.11 3.18
C ILE A 91 -4.37 -3.21 2.13
N VAL A 92 -4.28 -4.36 1.46
CA VAL A 92 -3.45 -4.55 0.26
C VAL A 92 -4.39 -4.86 -0.91
N ILE A 93 -4.38 -4.02 -1.93
CA ILE A 93 -5.05 -4.28 -3.20
C ILE A 93 -4.01 -4.85 -4.16
N VAL A 94 -4.27 -6.04 -4.69
CA VAL A 94 -3.37 -6.75 -5.61
C VAL A 94 -3.99 -6.75 -7.00
N GLU A 95 -3.29 -6.15 -7.97
CA GLU A 95 -3.65 -6.10 -9.38
C GLU A 95 -2.42 -6.55 -10.18
N LEU A 96 -2.23 -7.86 -10.31
CA LEU A 96 -1.09 -8.52 -10.95
C LEU A 96 -1.53 -9.80 -11.65
N GLY A 97 -0.76 -10.21 -12.66
CA GLY A 97 -0.96 -11.44 -13.40
C GLY A 97 -1.05 -11.24 -14.91
N ALA A 98 -1.40 -10.03 -15.38
CA ALA A 98 -1.43 -9.73 -16.81
C ALA A 98 -0.07 -9.95 -17.47
N ASN A 99 1.02 -9.49 -16.84
CA ASN A 99 2.37 -9.67 -17.36
C ASN A 99 2.86 -11.10 -17.28
N ASP A 100 2.37 -11.90 -16.34
CA ASP A 100 2.62 -13.35 -16.28
C ASP A 100 2.01 -14.02 -17.52
N ALA A 101 0.75 -13.73 -17.83
CA ALA A 101 0.08 -14.23 -19.03
C ALA A 101 0.80 -13.80 -20.31
N LEU A 102 1.12 -12.51 -20.46
CA LEU A 102 1.83 -11.96 -21.62
C LEU A 102 3.20 -12.62 -21.85
N ARG A 103 3.85 -13.10 -20.81
CA ARG A 103 5.17 -13.77 -20.86
C ARG A 103 5.08 -15.29 -20.87
N GLY A 104 3.88 -15.85 -20.91
CA GLY A 104 3.67 -17.30 -20.91
C GLY A 104 4.13 -17.98 -19.62
N VAL A 105 4.07 -17.29 -18.48
CA VAL A 105 4.35 -17.89 -17.17
C VAL A 105 3.29 -18.97 -16.89
N PRO A 106 3.68 -20.18 -16.44
CA PRO A 106 2.70 -21.20 -16.10
C PRO A 106 1.67 -20.69 -15.09
N LEU A 107 0.38 -20.96 -15.35
CA LEU A 107 -0.72 -20.51 -14.48
C LEU A 107 -0.54 -20.96 -13.03
N SER A 108 -0.03 -22.18 -12.81
CA SER A 108 0.29 -22.67 -11.46
C SER A 108 1.30 -21.78 -10.72
N THR A 109 2.33 -21.27 -11.42
CA THR A 109 3.31 -20.34 -10.85
C THR A 109 2.67 -19.01 -10.48
N THR A 110 1.82 -18.47 -11.36
CA THR A 110 1.04 -17.26 -11.10
C THR A 110 0.16 -17.42 -9.86
N GLU A 111 -0.57 -18.55 -9.79
CA GLU A 111 -1.44 -18.87 -8.66
C GLU A 111 -0.63 -19.00 -7.35
N ASP A 112 0.49 -19.71 -7.35
CA ASP A 112 1.35 -19.88 -6.17
C ASP A 112 1.91 -18.55 -5.66
N ASN A 113 2.30 -17.67 -6.58
CA ASN A 113 2.75 -16.32 -6.22
C ASN A 113 1.62 -15.51 -5.59
N LEU A 114 0.42 -15.49 -6.20
CA LEU A 114 -0.74 -14.78 -5.66
C LEU A 114 -1.16 -15.33 -4.30
N ARG A 115 -1.18 -16.67 -4.12
CA ARG A 115 -1.47 -17.30 -2.82
C ARG A 115 -0.46 -16.88 -1.75
N THR A 116 0.82 -16.79 -2.10
CA THR A 116 1.86 -16.32 -1.19
C THR A 116 1.67 -14.86 -0.83
N ILE A 117 1.42 -13.99 -1.81
CA ILE A 117 1.12 -12.56 -1.60
C ILE A 117 -0.06 -12.39 -0.62
N VAL A 118 -1.16 -13.12 -0.86
CA VAL A 118 -2.34 -13.07 0.00
C VAL A 118 -2.01 -13.52 1.43
N LYS A 119 -1.30 -14.63 1.56
CA LYS A 119 -0.90 -15.18 2.86
C LYS A 119 -0.03 -14.20 3.65
N ASP A 120 1.00 -13.63 3.02
CA ASP A 120 1.93 -12.71 3.67
C ASP A 120 1.22 -11.41 4.10
N ALA A 121 0.34 -10.87 3.25
CA ALA A 121 -0.47 -9.71 3.60
C ALA A 121 -1.41 -10.00 4.78
N GLN A 122 -2.09 -11.16 4.79
CA GLN A 122 -2.98 -11.57 5.88
C GLN A 122 -2.23 -11.83 7.19
N GLN A 123 -1.02 -12.40 7.13
CA GLN A 123 -0.17 -12.58 8.31
C GLN A 123 0.24 -11.25 8.94
N SER A 124 0.36 -10.19 8.13
CA SER A 124 0.58 -8.82 8.63
C SER A 124 -0.68 -8.15 9.17
N LYS A 125 -1.83 -8.87 9.22
CA LYS A 125 -3.16 -8.40 9.60
C LYS A 125 -3.79 -7.43 8.59
N ALA A 126 -3.27 -7.31 7.37
CA ALA A 126 -3.89 -6.56 6.30
C ALA A 126 -5.08 -7.34 5.71
N LYS A 127 -6.15 -6.62 5.36
CA LYS A 127 -7.19 -7.15 4.47
C LYS A 127 -6.66 -7.18 3.04
N VAL A 128 -7.05 -8.18 2.26
CA VAL A 128 -6.60 -8.31 0.87
C VAL A 128 -7.79 -8.19 -0.07
N VAL A 129 -7.60 -7.42 -1.13
CA VAL A 129 -8.51 -7.31 -2.27
C VAL A 129 -7.74 -7.75 -3.52
N LEU A 130 -8.18 -8.82 -4.15
CA LEU A 130 -7.68 -9.22 -5.46
C LEU A 130 -8.53 -8.57 -6.54
N VAL A 131 -7.90 -7.90 -7.49
CA VAL A 131 -8.55 -7.32 -8.66
C VAL A 131 -8.40 -8.31 -9.81
N GLY A 132 -9.51 -8.91 -10.21
CA GLY A 132 -9.55 -9.81 -11.37
C GLY A 132 -9.47 -9.03 -12.67
N MET A 133 -8.89 -9.66 -13.69
CA MET A 133 -8.83 -9.12 -15.05
C MET A 133 -9.21 -10.19 -16.08
N TYR A 134 -9.72 -9.75 -17.22
CA TYR A 134 -9.94 -10.63 -18.36
C TYR A 134 -8.71 -10.61 -19.26
N VAL A 135 -8.20 -11.79 -19.54
CA VAL A 135 -7.15 -11.98 -20.54
C VAL A 135 -7.82 -12.23 -21.89
N PRO A 136 -7.29 -11.72 -23.02
CA PRO A 136 -7.86 -11.98 -24.34
C PRO A 136 -7.99 -13.49 -24.63
N ALA A 137 -9.07 -13.88 -25.31
CA ALA A 137 -9.40 -15.31 -25.54
C ALA A 137 -8.30 -16.11 -26.27
N ASN A 138 -7.40 -15.44 -27.01
CA ASN A 138 -6.27 -16.08 -27.69
C ASN A 138 -5.18 -16.61 -26.72
N TYR A 139 -5.25 -16.30 -25.44
CA TYR A 139 -4.38 -16.92 -24.41
C TYR A 139 -4.84 -18.33 -23.99
N GLY A 140 -6.00 -18.75 -24.47
CA GLY A 140 -6.54 -20.08 -24.22
C GLY A 140 -7.46 -20.17 -23.00
N PRO A 141 -8.17 -21.29 -22.84
CA PRO A 141 -9.19 -21.45 -21.80
C PRO A 141 -8.64 -21.63 -20.39
N ALA A 142 -7.32 -21.80 -20.24
CA ALA A 142 -6.68 -21.97 -18.91
C ALA A 142 -6.41 -20.64 -18.21
N TYR A 143 -6.36 -19.54 -18.96
CA TYR A 143 -6.26 -18.19 -18.44
C TYR A 143 -7.64 -17.54 -18.48
#